data_d487b796bc2a52598e22ef309bce295d
#
_entry.id   d487b796bc2a52598e22ef309bce295d
#
_cell.length_a   1.000
_cell.length_b   1.000
_cell.length_c   1.000
_cell.angle_alpha   90.00
_cell.angle_beta   90.00
_cell.angle_gamma   90.00
#
_symmetry.space_group_name_H-M   'P 1'
#
loop_
_entity.id
_entity.type
_entity.pdbx_description
1 polymer ?
#
loop_
_entity_poly.entity_id
_entity_poly.type
_entity_poly.pdbx_seq_one_letter_code
_entity_poly.pdbx_strand_id
1 'polypeptide(L)'
;MKTIKQALLGATSAFMFFAAAPNLAKADELTLCWAAWDPANALVELSKDFTSQSGTTMKFEFVPWPNFADRILNELNSGGKLCDLLIGDSQWLGGSAENGYYVKLNDFFDKEGIKMSDFADAAVNAYATWPKGTPNYWALPAMGDANAWFYRKDWFAQPEIQAEFKKKYNRDLAAPTTWDELIQVAEFFNGREIDGKKVYGAAIFTERASEGITMGATSALYPYGFKYENTPGKYDMEGAVNSPEAVAGLEAYKKLYKCCTPPGYTDAYMGESLDAFKSGQVAMAMNWFAFFPGLYKDEKVGGDKIGFFVNPKEKVAASTLGGQGISVVANTDNMDGALAYIKWFAQPEVQKKWWSLGGYAVHKTVLNDPTFTESQPFAADFLVAMNQVQDFWQEPSYAILLQAMQKRLHDYVVADKGTAKEALDGLVKDWTEVFKDDGKL
;
A
#
# COMPACT_ATOMS: atom_id res chain seq x y z
N MET A 1 -89.88 18.17 -56.89
CA MET A 1 -90.17 18.45 -55.49
C MET A 1 -89.26 17.59 -54.62
N LYS A 2 -88.54 18.18 -53.81
CA LYS A 2 -87.75 17.81 -52.62
C LYS A 2 -86.28 18.16 -52.73
N THR A 3 -85.98 19.09 -51.91
CA THR A 3 -84.80 19.85 -51.65
C THR A 3 -83.61 18.98 -51.14
N ILE A 4 -82.43 19.25 -51.68
CA ILE A 4 -81.16 18.71 -51.19
C ILE A 4 -80.57 19.73 -50.24
N LYS A 5 -80.29 19.32 -48.99
CA LYS A 5 -79.48 20.07 -48.02
C LYS A 5 -78.09 19.57 -48.08
N GLN A 6 -77.11 20.42 -48.42
CA GLN A 6 -75.71 20.22 -48.28
C GLN A 6 -75.29 20.39 -46.83
N ALA A 7 -74.57 19.41 -46.29
CA ALA A 7 -73.89 19.51 -45.01
C ALA A 7 -72.37 19.70 -45.25
N LEU A 8 -71.83 20.85 -44.80
CA LEU A 8 -70.41 21.11 -44.76
C LEU A 8 -69.81 20.30 -43.62
N LEU A 9 -68.81 19.41 -43.95
CA LEU A 9 -67.94 18.84 -43.00
C LEU A 9 -66.73 19.78 -42.83
N GLY A 10 -66.57 20.37 -41.64
CA GLY A 10 -65.33 21.04 -41.22
C GLY A 10 -64.33 20.04 -40.75
N ALA A 11 -63.18 20.00 -41.44
CA ALA A 11 -62.01 19.21 -41.02
C ALA A 11 -61.20 19.98 -39.97
N THR A 12 -61.27 19.58 -38.71
CA THR A 12 -60.43 20.09 -37.62
C THR A 12 -59.12 19.28 -37.61
N SER A 13 -58.03 19.86 -38.10
CA SER A 13 -56.69 19.30 -38.00
C SER A 13 -56.16 19.41 -36.56
N ALA A 14 -56.16 18.31 -35.81
CA ALA A 14 -55.55 18.22 -34.53
C ALA A 14 -54.01 18.10 -34.73
N PHE A 15 -53.29 19.19 -34.45
CA PHE A 15 -51.83 19.15 -34.28
C PHE A 15 -51.49 18.41 -32.97
N MET A 16 -51.05 17.15 -33.07
CA MET A 16 -50.42 16.46 -31.96
C MET A 16 -49.00 17.03 -31.77
N PHE A 17 -48.82 17.85 -30.73
CA PHE A 17 -47.48 18.13 -30.21
C PHE A 17 -46.95 16.87 -29.55
N PHE A 18 -46.04 16.17 -30.22
CA PHE A 18 -45.16 15.22 -29.59
C PHE A 18 -44.19 16.02 -28.72
N ALA A 19 -44.46 16.13 -27.43
CA ALA A 19 -43.49 16.53 -26.46
C ALA A 19 -42.40 15.41 -26.46
N ALA A 20 -41.25 15.68 -27.05
CA ALA A 20 -40.08 14.86 -26.86
C ALA A 20 -39.77 14.88 -25.35
N ALA A 21 -40.03 13.78 -24.67
CA ALA A 21 -39.55 13.60 -23.32
C ALA A 21 -38.03 13.82 -23.37
N PRO A 22 -37.46 14.66 -22.47
CA PRO A 22 -36.00 14.73 -22.38
C PRO A 22 -35.49 13.30 -22.12
N ASN A 23 -34.70 12.80 -23.03
CA ASN A 23 -33.84 11.65 -22.70
C ASN A 23 -33.06 12.08 -21.48
N LEU A 24 -33.48 11.63 -20.31
CA LEU A 24 -32.58 11.61 -19.14
C LEU A 24 -31.39 10.78 -19.57
N ALA A 25 -30.34 11.45 -20.01
CA ALA A 25 -29.06 10.80 -20.20
C ALA A 25 -28.82 9.98 -18.93
N LYS A 26 -28.70 8.67 -19.08
CA LYS A 26 -28.32 7.79 -17.97
C LYS A 26 -27.05 8.42 -17.42
N ALA A 27 -27.06 8.81 -16.15
CA ALA A 27 -25.87 9.35 -15.53
C ALA A 27 -24.76 8.32 -15.76
N ASP A 28 -23.65 8.75 -16.36
CA ASP A 28 -22.52 7.88 -16.58
C ASP A 28 -22.09 7.31 -15.23
N GLU A 29 -21.89 6.01 -15.18
CA GLU A 29 -21.49 5.30 -13.99
C GLU A 29 -20.07 4.81 -14.16
N LEU A 30 -19.26 4.95 -13.13
CA LEU A 30 -17.86 4.57 -13.12
C LEU A 30 -17.57 3.73 -11.88
N THR A 31 -17.05 2.50 -12.07
CA THR A 31 -16.70 1.60 -10.96
C THR A 31 -15.21 1.63 -10.70
N LEU A 32 -14.82 1.97 -9.46
CA LEU A 32 -13.46 1.91 -8.96
C LEU A 32 -13.31 0.72 -8.01
N CYS A 33 -12.38 -0.17 -8.33
CA CYS A 33 -12.03 -1.33 -7.51
C CYS A 33 -10.81 -1.03 -6.63
N TRP A 34 -10.88 -1.42 -5.36
CA TRP A 34 -9.77 -1.29 -4.42
C TRP A 34 -9.90 -2.23 -3.22
N ALA A 35 -8.89 -2.19 -2.33
CA ALA A 35 -8.93 -2.87 -1.04
C ALA A 35 -9.91 -2.21 -0.06
N ALA A 36 -10.49 -3.01 0.84
CA ALA A 36 -11.37 -2.55 1.90
C ALA A 36 -10.53 -2.11 3.12
N TRP A 37 -10.30 -0.80 3.27
CA TRP A 37 -9.54 -0.19 4.36
C TRP A 37 -9.85 1.30 4.53
N ASP A 38 -9.23 1.97 5.53
CA ASP A 38 -9.51 3.39 5.82
C ASP A 38 -9.25 4.34 4.64
N PRO A 39 -8.16 4.24 3.86
CA PRO A 39 -7.97 5.07 2.68
C PRO A 39 -9.08 4.90 1.62
N ALA A 40 -9.67 3.71 1.48
CA ALA A 40 -10.78 3.51 0.56
C ALA A 40 -12.04 4.28 0.99
N ASN A 41 -12.32 4.32 2.30
CA ASN A 41 -13.41 5.13 2.83
C ASN A 41 -13.18 6.63 2.59
N ALA A 42 -11.93 7.09 2.75
CA ALA A 42 -11.54 8.47 2.45
C ALA A 42 -11.72 8.79 0.94
N LEU A 43 -11.45 7.83 0.05
CA LEU A 43 -11.63 8.01 -1.40
C LEU A 43 -13.10 8.11 -1.78
N VAL A 44 -13.99 7.35 -1.12
CA VAL A 44 -15.46 7.51 -1.31
C VAL A 44 -15.88 8.92 -0.98
N GLU A 45 -15.42 9.46 0.14
CA GLU A 45 -15.76 10.83 0.55
C GLU A 45 -15.22 11.88 -0.43
N LEU A 46 -13.95 11.73 -0.84
CA LEU A 46 -13.31 12.59 -1.83
C LEU A 46 -14.05 12.58 -3.16
N SER A 47 -14.48 11.41 -3.63
CA SER A 47 -15.10 11.23 -4.96
C SER A 47 -16.49 11.82 -5.08
N LYS A 48 -17.14 12.23 -3.98
CA LYS A 48 -18.38 13.03 -4.02
C LYS A 48 -18.17 14.35 -4.74
N ASP A 49 -16.97 14.93 -4.64
CA ASP A 49 -16.63 16.16 -5.37
C ASP A 49 -16.56 15.90 -6.88
N PHE A 50 -15.96 14.79 -7.30
CA PHE A 50 -15.96 14.42 -8.72
C PHE A 50 -17.37 14.23 -9.27
N THR A 51 -18.20 13.48 -8.54
CA THR A 51 -19.62 13.29 -8.93
C THR A 51 -20.36 14.63 -9.04
N SER A 52 -20.14 15.54 -8.08
CA SER A 52 -20.77 16.87 -8.09
C SER A 52 -20.32 17.74 -9.28
N GLN A 53 -19.05 17.60 -9.72
CA GLN A 53 -18.46 18.40 -10.79
C GLN A 53 -18.76 17.83 -12.19
N SER A 54 -18.73 16.50 -12.32
CA SER A 54 -18.84 15.80 -13.62
C SER A 54 -20.25 15.31 -13.94
N GLY A 55 -21.09 15.09 -12.91
CA GLY A 55 -22.36 14.37 -13.04
C GLY A 55 -22.22 12.85 -13.14
N THR A 56 -20.99 12.31 -13.16
CA THR A 56 -20.71 10.87 -13.20
C THR A 56 -20.89 10.25 -11.82
N THR A 57 -21.68 9.20 -11.72
CA THR A 57 -21.88 8.47 -10.46
C THR A 57 -20.73 7.52 -10.21
N MET A 58 -20.04 7.65 -9.06
CA MET A 58 -18.98 6.72 -8.67
C MET A 58 -19.57 5.54 -7.91
N LYS A 59 -19.19 4.34 -8.34
CA LYS A 59 -19.35 3.07 -7.60
C LYS A 59 -18.01 2.57 -7.12
N PHE A 60 -18.02 1.83 -6.02
CA PHE A 60 -16.83 1.28 -5.42
C PHE A 60 -17.02 -0.20 -5.14
N GLU A 61 -16.06 -1.00 -5.58
CA GLU A 61 -15.97 -2.43 -5.26
C GLU A 61 -14.75 -2.62 -4.36
N PHE A 62 -14.98 -2.84 -3.06
CA PHE A 62 -13.92 -3.02 -2.08
C PHE A 62 -13.82 -4.46 -1.62
N VAL A 63 -12.62 -5.01 -1.68
CA VAL A 63 -12.32 -6.39 -1.30
C VAL A 63 -11.32 -6.40 -0.13
N PRO A 64 -11.55 -7.17 0.93
CA PRO A 64 -10.57 -7.33 2.00
C PRO A 64 -9.20 -7.74 1.43
N TRP A 65 -8.11 -7.14 1.97
CA TRP A 65 -6.76 -7.30 1.43
C TRP A 65 -6.34 -8.76 1.17
N PRO A 66 -6.57 -9.73 2.08
CA PRO A 66 -6.17 -11.12 1.83
C PRO A 66 -6.78 -11.77 0.59
N ASN A 67 -7.92 -11.26 0.12
CA ASN A 67 -8.64 -11.78 -1.04
C ASN A 67 -8.54 -10.84 -2.26
N PHE A 68 -7.93 -9.67 -2.10
CA PHE A 68 -7.98 -8.61 -3.10
C PHE A 68 -7.20 -8.99 -4.36
N ALA A 69 -5.96 -9.45 -4.21
CA ALA A 69 -5.13 -9.85 -5.33
C ALA A 69 -5.81 -10.93 -6.19
N ASP A 70 -6.25 -12.03 -5.57
CA ASP A 70 -6.88 -13.14 -6.28
C ASP A 70 -8.17 -12.71 -7.00
N ARG A 71 -9.01 -11.94 -6.31
CA ARG A 71 -10.27 -11.47 -6.87
C ARG A 71 -10.04 -10.59 -8.11
N ILE A 72 -9.16 -9.60 -8.01
CA ILE A 72 -8.97 -8.61 -9.07
C ILE A 72 -8.14 -9.17 -10.22
N LEU A 73 -7.08 -9.92 -9.94
CA LEU A 73 -6.28 -10.54 -11.01
C LEU A 73 -7.09 -11.58 -11.79
N ASN A 74 -7.96 -12.35 -11.14
CA ASN A 74 -8.88 -13.24 -11.83
C ASN A 74 -9.89 -12.47 -12.70
N GLU A 75 -10.40 -11.34 -12.23
CA GLU A 75 -11.28 -10.47 -13.01
C GLU A 75 -10.59 -9.93 -14.27
N LEU A 76 -9.36 -9.41 -14.13
CA LEU A 76 -8.56 -8.92 -15.26
C LEU A 76 -8.23 -10.07 -16.25
N ASN A 77 -7.78 -11.23 -15.75
CA ASN A 77 -7.41 -12.39 -16.55
C ASN A 77 -8.59 -12.95 -17.34
N SER A 78 -9.80 -12.90 -16.81
CA SER A 78 -11.01 -13.38 -17.48
C SER A 78 -11.58 -12.38 -18.49
N GLY A 79 -11.02 -11.16 -18.56
CA GLY A 79 -11.58 -10.08 -19.36
C GLY A 79 -12.88 -9.52 -18.79
N GLY A 80 -13.08 -9.63 -17.49
CA GLY A 80 -14.24 -9.08 -16.78
C GLY A 80 -14.33 -7.56 -16.90
N LYS A 81 -15.52 -7.01 -16.66
CA LYS A 81 -15.84 -5.59 -16.79
C LYS A 81 -16.34 -4.99 -15.48
N LEU A 82 -15.94 -5.58 -14.34
CA LEU A 82 -16.33 -5.10 -13.03
C LEU A 82 -15.74 -3.70 -12.73
N CYS A 83 -14.49 -3.48 -13.15
CA CYS A 83 -13.74 -2.28 -12.82
C CYS A 83 -13.48 -1.43 -14.06
N ASP A 84 -13.77 -0.14 -13.99
CA ASP A 84 -13.30 0.86 -14.95
C ASP A 84 -11.95 1.44 -14.53
N LEU A 85 -11.80 1.62 -13.22
CA LEU A 85 -10.59 2.06 -12.56
C LEU A 85 -10.16 1.04 -11.51
N LEU A 86 -8.87 0.82 -11.38
CA LEU A 86 -8.29 -0.05 -10.36
C LEU A 86 -7.17 0.67 -9.63
N ILE A 87 -7.28 0.75 -8.29
CA ILE A 87 -6.11 1.07 -7.47
C ILE A 87 -5.47 -0.26 -7.10
N GLY A 88 -4.35 -0.55 -7.77
CA GLY A 88 -3.62 -1.80 -7.68
C GLY A 88 -2.25 -1.64 -7.06
N ASP A 89 -1.72 -2.75 -6.55
CA ASP A 89 -0.39 -2.81 -5.98
C ASP A 89 0.69 -2.58 -7.04
N SER A 90 1.83 -2.01 -6.61
CA SER A 90 3.00 -1.80 -7.47
C SER A 90 3.49 -3.09 -8.13
N GLN A 91 3.38 -4.20 -7.42
CA GLN A 91 3.85 -5.51 -7.87
C GLN A 91 3.01 -6.08 -9.03
N TRP A 92 1.76 -5.63 -9.21
CA TRP A 92 0.90 -6.11 -10.31
C TRP A 92 1.07 -5.33 -11.61
N LEU A 93 1.82 -4.21 -11.55
CA LEU A 93 1.93 -3.28 -12.66
C LEU A 93 2.56 -3.94 -13.89
N GLY A 94 3.66 -4.69 -13.70
CA GLY A 94 4.38 -5.35 -14.79
C GLY A 94 3.50 -6.36 -15.51
N GLY A 95 2.90 -7.29 -14.78
CA GLY A 95 2.00 -8.30 -15.35
C GLY A 95 0.79 -7.69 -16.03
N SER A 96 0.17 -6.67 -15.41
CA SER A 96 -1.01 -6.02 -16.00
C SER A 96 -0.69 -5.21 -17.25
N ALA A 97 0.47 -4.57 -17.32
CA ALA A 97 0.93 -3.83 -18.48
C ALA A 97 1.25 -4.77 -19.66
N GLU A 98 1.99 -5.86 -19.43
CA GLU A 98 2.39 -6.81 -20.46
C GLU A 98 1.22 -7.62 -21.03
N ASN A 99 0.24 -7.94 -20.19
CA ASN A 99 -0.98 -8.63 -20.62
C ASN A 99 -2.06 -7.68 -21.20
N GLY A 100 -1.80 -6.37 -21.25
CA GLY A 100 -2.72 -5.41 -21.83
C GLY A 100 -3.98 -5.16 -20.99
N TYR A 101 -3.91 -5.38 -19.67
CA TYR A 101 -5.04 -5.13 -18.76
C TYR A 101 -5.21 -3.66 -18.41
N TYR A 102 -4.13 -2.88 -18.50
CA TYR A 102 -4.14 -1.44 -18.24
C TYR A 102 -3.92 -0.63 -19.51
N VAL A 103 -4.48 0.58 -19.52
CA VAL A 103 -4.24 1.56 -20.58
C VAL A 103 -2.90 2.25 -20.34
N LYS A 104 -2.08 2.37 -21.38
CA LYS A 104 -0.89 3.23 -21.33
C LYS A 104 -1.31 4.69 -21.36
N LEU A 105 -0.90 5.45 -20.35
CA LEU A 105 -1.43 6.80 -20.10
C LEU A 105 -0.56 7.94 -20.65
N ASN A 106 0.58 7.67 -21.30
CA ASN A 106 1.51 8.70 -21.77
C ASN A 106 0.83 9.77 -22.64
N ASP A 107 0.16 9.37 -23.72
CA ASP A 107 -0.48 10.30 -24.65
C ASP A 107 -1.58 11.14 -23.96
N PHE A 108 -2.28 10.52 -23.02
CA PHE A 108 -3.28 11.20 -22.22
C PHE A 108 -2.64 12.23 -21.27
N PHE A 109 -1.59 11.86 -20.57
CA PHE A 109 -0.86 12.77 -19.68
C PHE A 109 -0.29 13.97 -20.44
N ASP A 110 0.32 13.75 -21.59
CA ASP A 110 0.85 14.79 -22.44
C ASP A 110 -0.26 15.74 -22.93
N LYS A 111 -1.37 15.20 -23.39
CA LYS A 111 -2.54 15.96 -23.85
C LYS A 111 -3.15 16.83 -22.76
N GLU A 112 -3.28 16.27 -21.56
CA GLU A 112 -3.95 16.94 -20.42
C GLU A 112 -2.96 17.76 -19.55
N GLY A 113 -1.67 17.73 -19.87
CA GLY A 113 -0.63 18.47 -19.14
C GLY A 113 -0.34 17.90 -17.74
N ILE A 114 -0.62 16.62 -17.51
CA ILE A 114 -0.33 15.93 -16.25
C ILE A 114 1.16 15.58 -16.25
N LYS A 115 1.89 16.08 -15.27
CA LYS A 115 3.34 15.87 -15.17
C LYS A 115 3.65 14.88 -14.07
N MET A 116 4.24 13.75 -14.43
CA MET A 116 4.69 12.75 -13.43
C MET A 116 5.78 13.31 -12.51
N SER A 117 6.51 14.35 -12.95
CA SER A 117 7.45 15.12 -12.10
C SER A 117 6.79 15.85 -10.93
N ASP A 118 5.48 16.03 -10.93
CA ASP A 118 4.73 16.64 -9.84
C ASP A 118 4.46 15.66 -8.68
N PHE A 119 4.74 14.38 -8.89
CA PHE A 119 4.65 13.32 -7.88
C PHE A 119 6.02 12.93 -7.35
N ALA A 120 6.08 12.33 -6.15
CA ALA A 120 7.31 11.82 -5.57
C ALA A 120 7.95 10.76 -6.50
N ASP A 121 9.24 10.88 -6.75
CA ASP A 121 9.94 10.05 -7.74
C ASP A 121 9.85 8.56 -7.40
N ALA A 122 9.95 8.20 -6.10
CA ALA A 122 9.79 6.83 -5.65
C ALA A 122 8.40 6.27 -5.97
N ALA A 123 7.34 7.07 -5.80
CA ALA A 123 5.97 6.70 -6.12
C ALA A 123 5.75 6.52 -7.63
N VAL A 124 6.31 7.42 -8.46
CA VAL A 124 6.25 7.30 -9.93
C VAL A 124 6.94 6.02 -10.39
N ASN A 125 8.14 5.76 -9.88
CA ASN A 125 8.93 4.59 -10.26
C ASN A 125 8.26 3.28 -9.82
N ALA A 126 7.61 3.26 -8.65
CA ALA A 126 7.00 2.08 -8.10
C ALA A 126 5.58 1.82 -8.65
N TYR A 127 4.74 2.87 -8.75
CA TYR A 127 3.32 2.67 -9.00
C TYR A 127 2.87 2.96 -10.42
N ALA A 128 3.68 3.67 -11.21
CA ALA A 128 3.26 4.14 -12.51
C ALA A 128 4.05 3.57 -13.69
N THR A 129 5.30 3.16 -13.47
CA THR A 129 6.27 2.94 -14.54
C THR A 129 6.53 1.46 -14.81
N TRP A 130 6.36 1.04 -16.08
CA TRP A 130 6.77 -0.27 -16.55
C TRP A 130 7.19 -0.24 -18.04
N PRO A 131 8.28 -0.91 -18.49
CA PRO A 131 9.31 -1.53 -17.65
C PRO A 131 10.00 -0.53 -16.73
N LYS A 132 10.54 -1.01 -15.60
CA LYS A 132 11.18 -0.16 -14.59
C LYS A 132 12.27 0.73 -15.20
N GLY A 133 12.31 1.98 -14.81
CA GLY A 133 13.28 2.95 -15.34
C GLY A 133 12.96 3.52 -16.72
N THR A 134 11.80 3.19 -17.31
CA THR A 134 11.33 3.79 -18.57
C THR A 134 10.27 4.87 -18.29
N PRO A 135 10.06 5.84 -19.18
CA PRO A 135 9.00 6.82 -19.04
C PRO A 135 7.66 6.30 -19.61
N ASN A 136 7.34 5.02 -19.41
CA ASN A 136 6.07 4.44 -19.82
C ASN A 136 5.15 4.35 -18.60
N TYR A 137 4.05 5.09 -18.63
CA TYR A 137 3.14 5.22 -17.50
C TYR A 137 1.85 4.41 -17.73
N TRP A 138 1.51 3.56 -16.76
CA TRP A 138 0.34 2.68 -16.76
C TRP A 138 -0.63 2.97 -15.62
N ALA A 139 -0.22 3.86 -14.72
CA ALA A 139 -1.03 4.35 -13.62
C ALA A 139 -0.65 5.79 -13.25
N LEU A 140 -1.51 6.46 -12.49
CA LEU A 140 -1.17 7.66 -11.74
C LEU A 140 -0.89 7.24 -10.28
N PRO A 141 0.18 7.73 -9.62
CA PRO A 141 0.39 7.45 -8.20
C PRO A 141 -0.81 7.90 -7.36
N ALA A 142 -1.48 6.97 -6.69
CA ALA A 142 -2.71 7.24 -5.93
C ALA A 142 -2.43 7.46 -4.44
N MET A 143 -1.64 6.57 -3.84
CA MET A 143 -1.22 6.73 -2.45
C MET A 143 0.19 6.21 -2.23
N GLY A 144 0.95 6.89 -1.38
CA GLY A 144 2.17 6.37 -0.81
C GLY A 144 1.86 5.57 0.44
N ASP A 145 2.67 4.55 0.70
CA ASP A 145 2.67 3.85 1.98
C ASP A 145 4.05 3.22 2.22
N ALA A 146 4.35 2.93 3.45
CA ALA A 146 5.55 2.24 3.84
C ALA A 146 5.35 1.51 5.17
N ASN A 147 6.14 0.47 5.41
CA ASN A 147 6.25 -0.09 6.76
C ASN A 147 6.92 0.91 7.70
N ALA A 148 6.31 1.08 8.85
CA ALA A 148 6.82 1.89 9.95
C ALA A 148 6.39 1.29 11.30
N TRP A 149 6.65 1.99 12.36
CA TRP A 149 6.45 1.49 13.70
C TRP A 149 5.64 2.47 14.55
N PHE A 150 4.90 1.92 15.49
CA PHE A 150 4.31 2.67 16.59
C PHE A 150 4.66 2.02 17.94
N TYR A 151 4.66 2.82 19.00
CA TYR A 151 5.09 2.38 20.32
C TYR A 151 4.26 3.01 21.43
N ARG A 152 4.27 2.40 22.60
CA ARG A 152 3.62 2.88 23.82
C ARG A 152 4.45 4.04 24.43
N LYS A 153 4.18 5.26 23.93
CA LYS A 153 4.84 6.49 24.39
C LYS A 153 4.65 6.71 25.88
N ASP A 154 3.50 6.36 26.41
CA ASP A 154 3.19 6.43 27.84
C ASP A 154 4.08 5.49 28.67
N TRP A 155 4.38 4.28 28.21
CA TRP A 155 5.31 3.37 28.90
C TRP A 155 6.75 3.88 28.82
N PHE A 156 7.15 4.36 27.66
CA PHE A 156 8.49 4.93 27.47
C PHE A 156 8.73 6.17 28.33
N ALA A 157 7.68 6.91 28.70
CA ALA A 157 7.79 8.12 29.52
C ALA A 157 7.81 7.85 31.04
N GLN A 158 7.60 6.60 31.49
CA GLN A 158 7.59 6.27 32.92
C GLN A 158 8.99 6.42 33.51
N PRO A 159 9.18 7.22 34.61
CA PRO A 159 10.51 7.50 35.15
C PRO A 159 11.27 6.24 35.62
N GLU A 160 10.56 5.26 36.16
CA GLU A 160 11.14 3.99 36.62
C GLU A 160 11.65 3.16 35.45
N ILE A 161 10.85 3.04 34.37
CA ILE A 161 11.20 2.35 33.13
C ILE A 161 12.42 3.03 32.47
N GLN A 162 12.42 4.36 32.41
CA GLN A 162 13.56 5.15 31.92
C GLN A 162 14.84 4.87 32.72
N ALA A 163 14.76 4.91 34.06
CA ALA A 163 15.93 4.68 34.91
C ALA A 163 16.51 3.24 34.75
N GLU A 164 15.63 2.24 34.71
CA GLU A 164 16.04 0.86 34.52
C GLU A 164 16.68 0.62 33.14
N PHE A 165 16.07 1.19 32.09
CA PHE A 165 16.62 1.08 30.73
C PHE A 165 17.99 1.74 30.63
N LYS A 166 18.11 2.97 31.16
CA LYS A 166 19.39 3.70 31.19
C LYS A 166 20.47 2.95 31.96
N LYS A 167 20.11 2.33 33.08
CA LYS A 167 21.05 1.48 33.86
C LYS A 167 21.52 0.27 33.06
N LYS A 168 20.62 -0.34 32.27
CA LYS A 168 20.93 -1.56 31.50
C LYS A 168 21.75 -1.28 30.23
N TYR A 169 21.38 -0.21 29.49
CA TYR A 169 21.92 0.05 28.15
C TYR A 169 22.78 1.32 28.05
N ASN A 170 22.98 2.05 29.17
CA ASN A 170 23.74 3.30 29.24
C ASN A 170 23.27 4.38 28.23
N ARG A 171 21.99 4.42 27.93
CA ARG A 171 21.30 5.44 27.10
C ARG A 171 19.86 5.63 27.55
N ASP A 172 19.27 6.75 27.20
CA ASP A 172 17.87 7.01 27.48
C ASP A 172 16.95 6.14 26.59
N LEU A 173 15.80 5.71 27.12
CA LEU A 173 14.78 5.00 26.37
C LEU A 173 14.06 6.00 25.44
N ALA A 174 14.16 5.78 24.15
CA ALA A 174 13.51 6.57 23.12
C ALA A 174 13.08 5.66 21.96
N ALA A 175 12.35 6.19 20.98
CA ALA A 175 12.05 5.50 19.74
C ALA A 175 13.37 5.04 19.08
N PRO A 176 13.49 3.75 18.69
CA PRO A 176 14.71 3.22 18.12
C PRO A 176 15.05 3.87 16.78
N THR A 177 16.32 4.13 16.54
CA THR A 177 16.83 4.68 15.27
C THR A 177 17.62 3.67 14.47
N THR A 178 18.06 2.58 15.09
CA THR A 178 18.74 1.45 14.45
C THR A 178 18.07 0.12 14.79
N TRP A 179 18.28 -0.91 13.97
CA TRP A 179 17.76 -2.24 14.24
C TRP A 179 18.32 -2.84 15.54
N ASP A 180 19.59 -2.55 15.87
CA ASP A 180 20.16 -2.96 17.15
C ASP A 180 19.42 -2.31 18.34
N GLU A 181 19.10 -1.01 18.24
CA GLU A 181 18.31 -0.32 19.26
C GLU A 181 16.89 -0.87 19.36
N LEU A 182 16.24 -1.19 18.22
CA LEU A 182 14.91 -1.80 18.18
C LEU A 182 14.90 -3.13 18.94
N ILE A 183 15.89 -4.00 18.69
CA ILE A 183 16.01 -5.28 19.37
C ILE A 183 16.27 -5.07 20.89
N GLN A 184 17.16 -4.15 21.26
CA GLN A 184 17.41 -3.83 22.67
C GLN A 184 16.15 -3.34 23.41
N VAL A 185 15.38 -2.48 22.78
CA VAL A 185 14.11 -1.99 23.35
C VAL A 185 13.10 -3.14 23.47
N ALA A 186 12.99 -3.96 22.42
CA ALA A 186 12.10 -5.11 22.44
C ALA A 186 12.51 -6.14 23.54
N GLU A 187 13.79 -6.48 23.67
CA GLU A 187 14.32 -7.35 24.73
C GLU A 187 14.08 -6.76 26.14
N PHE A 188 14.13 -5.44 26.25
CA PHE A 188 13.89 -4.77 27.53
C PHE A 188 12.45 -4.88 28.00
N PHE A 189 11.48 -4.73 27.09
CA PHE A 189 10.07 -4.85 27.44
C PHE A 189 9.59 -6.31 27.53
N ASN A 190 10.30 -7.23 26.89
CA ASN A 190 9.84 -8.62 26.82
C ASN A 190 9.77 -9.29 28.19
N GLY A 191 8.56 -9.74 28.56
CA GLY A 191 8.28 -10.42 29.81
C GLY A 191 8.12 -9.50 31.02
N ARG A 192 8.15 -8.16 30.84
CA ARG A 192 7.84 -7.20 31.92
C ARG A 192 6.37 -7.31 32.32
N GLU A 193 6.11 -6.91 33.54
CA GLU A 193 4.75 -6.71 34.02
C GLU A 193 4.47 -5.20 34.04
N ILE A 194 3.45 -4.76 33.32
CA ILE A 194 2.97 -3.38 33.28
C ILE A 194 1.47 -3.41 33.50
N ASP A 195 0.98 -2.64 34.47
CA ASP A 195 -0.43 -2.59 34.85
C ASP A 195 -1.03 -3.98 35.16
N GLY A 196 -0.25 -4.86 35.80
CA GLY A 196 -0.64 -6.23 36.16
C GLY A 196 -0.74 -7.20 34.97
N LYS A 197 -0.20 -6.83 33.81
CA LYS A 197 -0.18 -7.68 32.64
C LYS A 197 1.24 -7.92 32.17
N LYS A 198 1.53 -9.17 31.77
CA LYS A 198 2.78 -9.50 31.09
C LYS A 198 2.76 -8.93 29.69
N VAL A 199 3.80 -8.15 29.34
CA VAL A 199 3.95 -7.53 28.04
C VAL A 199 5.14 -8.12 27.28
N TYR A 200 5.14 -7.95 25.96
CA TYR A 200 6.17 -8.39 25.04
C TYR A 200 6.80 -7.21 24.31
N GLY A 201 7.95 -7.43 23.71
CA GLY A 201 8.73 -6.34 23.11
C GLY A 201 8.11 -5.78 21.82
N ALA A 202 7.70 -6.67 20.91
CA ALA A 202 7.24 -6.24 19.61
C ALA A 202 6.19 -7.17 18.99
N ALA A 203 5.31 -6.61 18.14
CA ALA A 203 4.53 -7.33 17.15
C ALA A 203 5.10 -7.07 15.76
N ILE A 204 5.35 -8.13 15.00
CA ILE A 204 5.90 -8.08 13.64
C ILE A 204 5.12 -9.02 12.72
N PHE A 205 5.33 -8.97 11.44
CA PHE A 205 4.62 -9.81 10.49
C PHE A 205 5.24 -11.21 10.38
N THR A 206 4.43 -12.25 10.48
CA THR A 206 4.86 -13.65 10.46
C THR A 206 4.02 -14.53 9.54
N GLU A 207 2.88 -14.01 9.06
CA GLU A 207 1.96 -14.73 8.19
C GLU A 207 2.66 -15.20 6.91
N ARG A 208 2.42 -16.47 6.56
CA ARG A 208 3.00 -17.06 5.34
C ARG A 208 2.16 -16.80 4.10
N ALA A 209 0.84 -16.70 4.24
CA ALA A 209 -0.06 -16.41 3.14
C ALA A 209 0.09 -14.95 2.66
N SER A 210 -0.83 -14.42 1.95
CA SER A 210 -0.88 -13.05 1.43
C SER A 210 0.48 -12.42 1.09
N GLU A 211 1.29 -11.97 2.03
CA GLU A 211 2.66 -11.43 1.83
C GLU A 211 3.35 -11.11 3.17
N GLY A 212 2.68 -11.36 4.28
CA GLY A 212 3.03 -10.84 5.59
C GLY A 212 4.49 -11.01 5.98
N ILE A 213 5.01 -12.26 6.00
CA ILE A 213 6.40 -12.54 6.38
C ILE A 213 7.42 -11.87 5.46
N THR A 214 7.11 -11.77 4.14
CA THR A 214 8.01 -11.12 3.17
C THR A 214 8.09 -9.63 3.46
N MET A 215 6.96 -8.95 3.57
CA MET A 215 6.91 -7.50 3.83
C MET A 215 7.46 -7.14 5.22
N GLY A 216 7.28 -8.03 6.19
CA GLY A 216 7.89 -7.87 7.51
C GLY A 216 9.40 -8.02 7.47
N ALA A 217 9.92 -9.11 6.90
CA ALA A 217 11.35 -9.39 6.87
C ALA A 217 12.14 -8.40 6.01
N THR A 218 11.55 -7.86 4.91
CA THR A 218 12.20 -6.83 4.10
C THR A 218 12.44 -5.54 4.88
N SER A 219 11.65 -5.26 5.92
CA SER A 219 11.91 -4.14 6.84
C SER A 219 13.24 -4.29 7.63
N ALA A 220 13.75 -5.52 7.78
CA ALA A 220 15.11 -5.76 8.29
C ALA A 220 16.11 -5.90 7.14
N LEU A 221 15.79 -6.68 6.12
CA LEU A 221 16.69 -7.00 5.03
C LEU A 221 17.23 -5.76 4.31
N TYR A 222 16.35 -4.81 3.94
CA TYR A 222 16.75 -3.59 3.24
C TYR A 222 17.71 -2.71 4.07
N PRO A 223 17.43 -2.37 5.34
CA PRO A 223 18.39 -1.63 6.14
C PRO A 223 19.76 -2.30 6.29
N TYR A 224 19.82 -3.61 6.34
CA TYR A 224 21.09 -4.34 6.38
C TYR A 224 21.84 -4.33 5.04
N GLY A 225 21.17 -4.03 3.92
CA GLY A 225 21.81 -3.91 2.62
C GLY A 225 21.46 -5.01 1.62
N PHE A 226 20.41 -5.79 1.89
CA PHE A 226 19.84 -6.74 0.92
C PHE A 226 19.53 -6.06 -0.41
N LYS A 227 19.78 -6.77 -1.49
CA LYS A 227 19.41 -6.40 -2.85
C LYS A 227 18.84 -7.61 -3.57
N TYR A 228 17.96 -7.36 -4.52
CA TYR A 228 17.40 -8.40 -5.37
C TYR A 228 18.41 -8.91 -6.41
N GLU A 229 19.25 -8.01 -6.92
CA GLU A 229 20.26 -8.29 -7.95
C GLU A 229 21.47 -7.36 -7.77
N ASN A 230 22.63 -7.75 -8.28
CA ASN A 230 23.83 -6.92 -8.24
C ASN A 230 23.75 -5.78 -9.27
N THR A 231 23.21 -6.08 -10.46
CA THR A 231 23.09 -5.15 -11.58
C THR A 231 21.62 -5.06 -12.00
N PRO A 232 20.98 -3.89 -11.88
CA PRO A 232 19.57 -3.71 -12.23
C PRO A 232 19.20 -4.27 -13.62
N GLY A 233 18.19 -5.14 -13.66
CA GLY A 233 17.67 -5.78 -14.88
C GLY A 233 18.55 -6.90 -15.45
N LYS A 234 19.50 -7.42 -14.68
CA LYS A 234 20.36 -8.55 -15.07
C LYS A 234 20.02 -9.86 -14.37
N TYR A 235 19.20 -9.81 -13.34
CA TYR A 235 18.78 -10.96 -12.54
C TYR A 235 19.96 -11.76 -11.96
N ASP A 236 21.11 -11.07 -11.72
CA ASP A 236 22.35 -11.61 -11.13
C ASP A 236 22.25 -11.60 -9.60
N MET A 237 21.47 -12.54 -9.08
CA MET A 237 21.00 -12.59 -7.69
C MET A 237 22.06 -13.11 -6.70
N GLU A 238 22.98 -13.98 -7.15
CA GLU A 238 24.03 -14.56 -6.29
C GLU A 238 24.94 -13.47 -5.72
N GLY A 239 25.13 -13.48 -4.39
CA GLY A 239 25.90 -12.45 -3.69
C GLY A 239 25.15 -11.14 -3.43
N ALA A 240 23.91 -11.00 -3.97
CA ALA A 240 22.99 -9.90 -3.66
C ALA A 240 21.91 -10.36 -2.68
N VAL A 241 21.11 -11.34 -3.09
CA VAL A 241 20.02 -11.93 -2.29
C VAL A 241 20.55 -12.66 -1.07
N ASN A 242 21.68 -13.38 -1.22
CA ASN A 242 22.30 -14.20 -0.19
C ASN A 242 23.63 -13.63 0.34
N SER A 243 23.79 -12.31 0.25
CA SER A 243 24.96 -11.60 0.79
C SER A 243 25.10 -11.79 2.31
N PRO A 244 26.30 -11.60 2.89
CA PRO A 244 26.46 -11.59 4.34
C PRO A 244 25.55 -10.59 5.06
N GLU A 245 25.29 -9.46 4.43
CA GLU A 245 24.38 -8.42 4.88
C GLU A 245 22.93 -8.89 4.93
N ALA A 246 22.47 -9.56 3.88
CA ALA A 246 21.14 -10.14 3.83
C ALA A 246 20.97 -11.24 4.90
N VAL A 247 21.99 -12.08 5.10
CA VAL A 247 22.00 -13.09 6.16
C VAL A 247 21.86 -12.42 7.53
N ALA A 248 22.65 -11.38 7.82
CA ALA A 248 22.57 -10.65 9.09
C ALA A 248 21.19 -10.00 9.32
N GLY A 249 20.59 -9.40 8.27
CA GLY A 249 19.26 -8.83 8.33
C GLY A 249 18.17 -9.86 8.64
N LEU A 250 18.26 -11.04 8.01
CA LEU A 250 17.31 -12.11 8.25
C LEU A 250 17.49 -12.74 9.65
N GLU A 251 18.72 -12.83 10.15
CA GLU A 251 19.02 -13.25 11.52
C GLU A 251 18.46 -12.24 12.55
N ALA A 252 18.61 -10.94 12.29
CA ALA A 252 18.06 -9.89 13.15
C ALA A 252 16.52 -9.98 13.23
N TYR A 253 15.85 -10.22 12.10
CA TYR A 253 14.41 -10.41 12.08
C TYR A 253 13.97 -11.65 12.88
N LYS A 254 14.64 -12.78 12.68
CA LYS A 254 14.39 -14.00 13.47
C LYS A 254 14.68 -13.79 14.96
N LYS A 255 15.74 -13.06 15.30
CA LYS A 255 16.06 -12.73 16.69
C LYS A 255 14.92 -11.96 17.33
N LEU A 256 14.39 -10.92 16.66
CA LEU A 256 13.24 -10.14 17.14
C LEU A 256 11.99 -11.01 17.32
N TYR A 257 11.72 -11.89 16.37
CA TYR A 257 10.63 -12.86 16.46
C TYR A 257 10.79 -13.77 17.69
N LYS A 258 11.93 -14.41 17.82
CA LYS A 258 12.15 -15.43 18.87
C LYS A 258 12.18 -14.86 20.28
N CYS A 259 12.79 -13.67 20.45
CA CYS A 259 12.92 -13.09 21.78
C CYS A 259 11.60 -12.46 22.27
N CYS A 260 10.88 -11.78 21.37
CA CYS A 260 10.18 -10.59 21.79
C CYS A 260 8.74 -10.47 21.29
N THR A 261 8.26 -11.45 20.51
CA THR A 261 6.84 -11.51 20.10
C THR A 261 6.00 -12.29 21.13
N PRO A 262 4.69 -12.07 21.16
CA PRO A 262 3.78 -12.86 21.98
C PRO A 262 3.83 -14.36 21.65
N PRO A 263 3.58 -15.26 22.62
CA PRO A 263 3.49 -16.70 22.35
C PRO A 263 2.41 -17.01 21.32
N GLY A 264 2.71 -17.96 20.40
CA GLY A 264 1.77 -18.35 19.35
C GLY A 264 1.65 -17.35 18.19
N TYR A 265 2.53 -16.36 18.12
CA TYR A 265 2.54 -15.32 17.08
C TYR A 265 3.16 -15.83 15.78
N THR A 266 2.55 -16.87 15.20
CA THR A 266 3.09 -17.64 14.07
C THR A 266 2.47 -17.29 12.72
N ASP A 267 1.33 -16.60 12.74
CA ASP A 267 0.54 -16.27 11.54
C ASP A 267 -0.10 -14.90 11.73
N ALA A 268 0.75 -13.88 11.85
CA ALA A 268 0.33 -12.51 12.13
C ALA A 268 0.66 -11.57 10.97
N TYR A 269 -0.28 -10.71 10.64
CA TYR A 269 -0.10 -9.63 9.69
C TYR A 269 -0.66 -8.31 10.25
N MET A 270 -1.30 -7.50 9.45
CA MET A 270 -1.75 -6.16 9.81
C MET A 270 -2.72 -6.13 10.99
N GLY A 271 -3.73 -7.01 10.97
CA GLY A 271 -4.77 -7.10 12.00
C GLY A 271 -4.21 -7.51 13.35
N GLU A 272 -3.48 -8.62 13.39
CA GLU A 272 -2.90 -9.19 14.62
C GLU A 272 -1.87 -8.22 15.24
N SER A 273 -1.11 -7.50 14.40
CA SER A 273 -0.17 -6.48 14.86
C SER A 273 -0.90 -5.33 15.57
N LEU A 274 -1.98 -4.82 14.97
CA LEU A 274 -2.82 -3.79 15.58
C LEU A 274 -3.48 -4.28 16.87
N ASP A 275 -4.02 -5.49 16.88
CA ASP A 275 -4.73 -6.05 18.03
C ASP A 275 -3.79 -6.31 19.21
N ALA A 276 -2.57 -6.81 18.95
CA ALA A 276 -1.55 -6.98 19.98
C ALA A 276 -1.18 -5.63 20.65
N PHE A 277 -1.10 -4.57 19.87
CA PHE A 277 -0.81 -3.24 20.41
C PHE A 277 -2.01 -2.63 21.13
N LYS A 278 -3.20 -2.64 20.53
CA LYS A 278 -4.44 -2.10 21.10
C LYS A 278 -4.82 -2.77 22.43
N SER A 279 -4.56 -4.08 22.55
CA SER A 279 -4.79 -4.82 23.81
C SER A 279 -3.74 -4.55 24.89
N GLY A 280 -2.68 -3.79 24.59
CA GLY A 280 -1.56 -3.53 25.51
C GLY A 280 -0.66 -4.75 25.70
N GLN A 281 -0.59 -5.65 24.72
CA GLN A 281 0.23 -6.85 24.81
C GLN A 281 1.69 -6.60 24.44
N VAL A 282 1.96 -5.59 23.60
CA VAL A 282 3.30 -5.28 23.10
C VAL A 282 3.68 -3.82 23.32
N ALA A 283 4.98 -3.55 23.50
CA ALA A 283 5.51 -2.22 23.63
C ALA A 283 5.64 -1.48 22.30
N MET A 284 5.92 -2.19 21.24
CA MET A 284 6.09 -1.68 19.87
C MET A 284 5.37 -2.59 18.88
N ALA A 285 4.93 -2.04 17.76
CA ALA A 285 4.40 -2.87 16.67
C ALA A 285 4.73 -2.26 15.31
N MET A 286 5.00 -3.15 14.35
CA MET A 286 5.18 -2.82 12.95
C MET A 286 3.84 -2.78 12.24
N ASN A 287 3.60 -1.79 11.40
CA ASN A 287 2.48 -1.78 10.46
C ASN A 287 2.72 -0.77 9.33
N TRP A 288 1.76 -0.66 8.42
CA TRP A 288 1.72 0.31 7.35
C TRP A 288 1.19 1.66 7.86
N PHE A 289 1.70 2.78 7.32
CA PHE A 289 1.19 4.12 7.67
C PHE A 289 -0.33 4.23 7.45
N ALA A 290 -0.88 3.53 6.48
CA ALA A 290 -2.31 3.51 6.18
C ALA A 290 -3.20 3.20 7.41
N PHE A 291 -2.69 2.48 8.40
CA PHE A 291 -3.41 2.13 9.63
C PHE A 291 -3.20 3.11 10.80
N PHE A 292 -2.26 4.05 10.68
CA PHE A 292 -1.93 4.98 11.77
C PHE A 292 -3.06 5.95 12.14
N PRO A 293 -3.83 6.51 11.18
CA PRO A 293 -4.97 7.37 11.52
C PRO A 293 -6.03 6.67 12.36
N GLY A 294 -6.38 5.43 11.99
CA GLY A 294 -7.35 4.62 12.74
C GLY A 294 -6.85 4.27 14.14
N LEU A 295 -5.56 3.92 14.26
CA LEU A 295 -4.94 3.64 15.54
C LEU A 295 -4.89 4.90 16.43
N TYR A 296 -4.49 6.04 15.88
CA TYR A 296 -4.39 7.30 16.62
C TYR A 296 -5.75 7.79 17.15
N LYS A 297 -6.82 7.54 16.43
CA LYS A 297 -8.20 7.87 16.81
C LYS A 297 -8.85 6.83 17.72
N ASP A 298 -8.19 5.70 18.00
CA ASP A 298 -8.74 4.64 18.85
C ASP A 298 -8.83 5.11 20.32
N GLU A 299 -10.06 5.30 20.81
CA GLU A 299 -10.33 5.81 22.16
C GLU A 299 -9.82 4.87 23.27
N LYS A 300 -9.71 3.56 23.00
CA LYS A 300 -9.25 2.59 24.00
C LYS A 300 -7.76 2.71 24.28
N VAL A 301 -6.98 3.02 23.23
CA VAL A 301 -5.53 3.25 23.37
C VAL A 301 -5.26 4.67 23.83
N GLY A 302 -5.89 5.65 23.20
CA GLY A 302 -5.66 7.08 23.37
C GLY A 302 -4.46 7.55 22.55
N GLY A 303 -4.69 8.44 21.59
CA GLY A 303 -3.66 8.92 20.66
C GLY A 303 -2.46 9.59 21.33
N ASP A 304 -2.65 10.23 22.48
CA ASP A 304 -1.60 10.84 23.31
C ASP A 304 -0.59 9.82 23.89
N LYS A 305 -0.99 8.54 23.98
CA LYS A 305 -0.17 7.43 24.46
C LYS A 305 0.65 6.75 23.38
N ILE A 306 0.43 7.11 22.11
CA ILE A 306 1.08 6.50 20.95
C ILE A 306 2.18 7.42 20.44
N GLY A 307 3.34 6.86 20.19
CA GLY A 307 4.40 7.47 19.38
C GLY A 307 4.60 6.70 18.11
N PHE A 308 5.12 7.36 17.08
CA PHE A 308 5.42 6.80 15.78
C PHE A 308 6.91 6.93 15.49
N PHE A 309 7.46 6.08 14.66
CA PHE A 309 8.81 6.22 14.13
C PHE A 309 8.96 5.45 12.82
N VAL A 310 9.80 5.98 11.95
CA VAL A 310 10.15 5.36 10.68
C VAL A 310 10.91 4.05 10.90
N ASN A 311 10.90 3.15 9.93
CA ASN A 311 11.66 1.91 10.04
C ASN A 311 13.15 2.21 10.35
N PRO A 312 13.71 1.61 11.44
CA PRO A 312 15.07 1.91 11.85
C PRO A 312 16.10 1.53 10.78
N LYS A 313 17.13 2.36 10.67
CA LYS A 313 18.25 2.07 9.77
C LYS A 313 19.20 1.01 10.34
N GLU A 314 20.08 0.53 9.49
CA GLU A 314 21.30 -0.18 9.88
C GLU A 314 22.45 0.35 9.01
N LYS A 315 22.89 -0.35 7.96
CA LYS A 315 23.85 0.17 6.98
C LYS A 315 23.28 1.31 6.14
N VAL A 316 21.99 1.17 5.80
CA VAL A 316 21.24 2.17 5.04
C VAL A 316 19.92 2.48 5.71
N ALA A 317 19.36 3.65 5.44
CA ALA A 317 17.99 3.96 5.78
C ALA A 317 17.10 3.37 4.67
N ALA A 318 16.18 2.49 5.06
CA ALA A 318 15.26 1.86 4.13
C ALA A 318 13.94 1.45 4.81
N SER A 319 12.86 1.55 4.08
CA SER A 319 11.52 1.08 4.48
C SER A 319 10.91 0.26 3.35
N THR A 320 10.14 -0.77 3.69
CA THR A 320 9.38 -1.53 2.68
C THR A 320 8.26 -0.68 2.14
N LEU A 321 8.18 -0.57 0.81
CA LEU A 321 7.12 0.15 0.11
C LEU A 321 5.80 -0.60 0.22
N GLY A 322 4.69 0.12 0.29
CA GLY A 322 3.33 -0.41 0.33
C GLY A 322 2.29 0.44 -0.39
N GLY A 323 2.70 1.41 -1.18
CA GLY A 323 1.78 2.31 -1.88
C GLY A 323 1.24 1.74 -3.20
N GLN A 324 0.34 2.48 -3.82
CA GLN A 324 -0.47 1.99 -4.94
C GLN A 324 -0.72 3.06 -6.00
N GLY A 325 -0.94 2.60 -7.24
CA GLY A 325 -1.30 3.44 -8.37
C GLY A 325 -2.74 3.20 -8.84
N ILE A 326 -3.38 4.25 -9.38
CA ILE A 326 -4.68 4.14 -10.03
C ILE A 326 -4.49 3.98 -11.54
N SER A 327 -4.98 2.87 -12.08
CA SER A 327 -4.92 2.51 -13.50
C SER A 327 -6.31 2.55 -14.14
N VAL A 328 -6.36 2.82 -15.44
CA VAL A 328 -7.56 2.62 -16.25
C VAL A 328 -7.54 1.19 -16.79
N VAL A 329 -8.60 0.44 -16.56
CA VAL A 329 -8.75 -0.93 -17.07
C VAL A 329 -9.04 -0.88 -18.56
N ALA A 330 -8.27 -1.63 -19.35
CA ALA A 330 -8.27 -1.50 -20.82
C ALA A 330 -9.60 -1.88 -21.48
N ASN A 331 -10.37 -2.80 -20.89
CA ASN A 331 -11.66 -3.25 -21.41
C ASN A 331 -12.88 -2.53 -20.80
N THR A 332 -12.66 -1.37 -20.15
CA THR A 332 -13.75 -0.53 -19.64
C THR A 332 -14.71 -0.12 -20.75
N ASP A 333 -16.00 -0.09 -20.44
CA ASP A 333 -17.03 0.46 -21.35
C ASP A 333 -17.16 2.00 -21.17
N ASN A 334 -16.47 2.60 -20.20
CA ASN A 334 -16.52 4.05 -19.91
C ASN A 334 -15.10 4.68 -19.86
N MET A 335 -14.38 4.57 -20.96
CA MET A 335 -13.00 5.10 -21.09
C MET A 335 -12.91 6.59 -20.80
N ASP A 336 -13.83 7.39 -21.35
CA ASP A 336 -13.81 8.85 -21.17
C ASP A 336 -14.05 9.24 -19.71
N GLY A 337 -14.97 8.56 -19.02
CA GLY A 337 -15.21 8.76 -17.60
C GLY A 337 -14.01 8.38 -16.72
N ALA A 338 -13.36 7.24 -17.04
CA ALA A 338 -12.18 6.79 -16.33
C ALA A 338 -11.01 7.78 -16.48
N LEU A 339 -10.74 8.25 -17.70
CA LEU A 339 -9.71 9.25 -17.97
C LEU A 339 -10.03 10.60 -17.32
N ALA A 340 -11.31 11.01 -17.29
CA ALA A 340 -11.74 12.22 -16.61
C ALA A 340 -11.50 12.14 -15.09
N TYR A 341 -11.72 10.96 -14.47
CA TYR A 341 -11.41 10.74 -13.06
C TYR A 341 -9.91 10.85 -12.78
N ILE A 342 -9.06 10.23 -13.61
CA ILE A 342 -7.59 10.34 -13.50
C ILE A 342 -7.15 11.82 -13.56
N LYS A 343 -7.67 12.59 -14.53
CA LYS A 343 -7.37 14.01 -14.67
C LYS A 343 -7.78 14.81 -13.45
N TRP A 344 -8.97 14.56 -12.94
CA TRP A 344 -9.48 15.22 -11.73
C TRP A 344 -8.63 14.86 -10.51
N PHE A 345 -8.32 13.57 -10.30
CA PHE A 345 -7.57 13.10 -9.16
C PHE A 345 -6.12 13.62 -9.15
N ALA A 346 -5.53 13.89 -10.34
CA ALA A 346 -4.18 14.46 -10.47
C ALA A 346 -4.06 15.93 -10.02
N GLN A 347 -5.18 16.64 -9.79
CA GLN A 347 -5.16 18.08 -9.45
C GLN A 347 -4.58 18.31 -8.05
N PRO A 348 -3.69 19.30 -7.84
CA PRO A 348 -3.05 19.58 -6.56
C PRO A 348 -4.04 19.80 -5.40
N GLU A 349 -5.14 20.49 -5.64
CA GLU A 349 -6.19 20.74 -4.64
C GLU A 349 -6.95 19.48 -4.25
N VAL A 350 -7.17 18.56 -5.21
CA VAL A 350 -7.75 17.25 -4.94
C VAL A 350 -6.78 16.41 -4.11
N GLN A 351 -5.50 16.43 -4.42
CA GLN A 351 -4.46 15.75 -3.66
C GLN A 351 -4.31 16.31 -2.23
N LYS A 352 -4.44 17.63 -2.04
CA LYS A 352 -4.49 18.24 -0.69
C LYS A 352 -5.69 17.76 0.11
N LYS A 353 -6.88 17.75 -0.50
CA LYS A 353 -8.09 17.22 0.14
C LYS A 353 -7.95 15.72 0.42
N TRP A 354 -7.36 14.97 -0.50
CA TRP A 354 -7.06 13.55 -0.35
C TRP A 354 -6.26 13.27 0.93
N TRP A 355 -5.15 14.00 1.14
CA TRP A 355 -4.36 13.92 2.37
C TRP A 355 -5.19 14.24 3.62
N SER A 356 -5.98 15.32 3.58
CA SER A 356 -6.77 15.75 4.73
C SER A 356 -7.86 14.76 5.16
N LEU A 357 -8.35 13.94 4.24
CA LEU A 357 -9.35 12.90 4.51
C LEU A 357 -8.75 11.59 5.03
N GLY A 358 -7.43 11.44 5.00
CA GLY A 358 -6.73 10.22 5.42
C GLY A 358 -6.24 9.36 4.26
N GLY A 359 -6.25 9.90 3.04
CA GLY A 359 -5.48 9.39 1.92
C GLY A 359 -4.01 9.77 2.06
N TYR A 360 -3.13 9.04 1.42
CA TYR A 360 -1.70 9.21 1.51
C TYR A 360 -1.14 9.79 0.21
N ALA A 361 -1.49 11.07 -0.05
CA ALA A 361 -1.06 11.78 -1.25
C ALA A 361 0.45 11.80 -1.40
N VAL A 362 0.94 11.55 -2.61
CA VAL A 362 2.36 11.61 -2.98
C VAL A 362 2.66 12.73 -3.98
N HIS A 363 1.74 13.66 -4.16
CA HIS A 363 1.94 14.85 -4.98
C HIS A 363 2.84 15.85 -4.24
N LYS A 364 3.87 16.35 -4.92
CA LYS A 364 4.90 17.24 -4.32
C LYS A 364 4.33 18.54 -3.74
N THR A 365 3.22 19.07 -4.29
CA THR A 365 2.53 20.23 -3.69
C THR A 365 2.01 19.93 -2.27
N VAL A 366 1.66 18.68 -1.97
CA VAL A 366 1.26 18.26 -0.63
C VAL A 366 2.48 18.03 0.25
N LEU A 367 3.42 17.22 -0.23
CA LEU A 367 4.60 16.82 0.54
C LEU A 367 5.54 17.98 0.87
N ASN A 368 5.59 19.00 0.01
CA ASN A 368 6.42 20.20 0.19
C ASN A 368 5.67 21.35 0.89
N ASP A 369 4.42 21.15 1.32
CA ASP A 369 3.71 22.16 2.10
C ASP A 369 4.44 22.38 3.43
N PRO A 370 4.80 23.63 3.81
CA PRO A 370 5.52 23.90 5.06
C PRO A 370 4.82 23.37 6.31
N THR A 371 3.49 23.22 6.28
CA THR A 371 2.70 22.71 7.40
C THR A 371 2.49 21.19 7.36
N PHE A 372 3.01 20.51 6.34
CA PHE A 372 2.78 19.08 6.15
C PHE A 372 3.18 18.24 7.36
N THR A 373 4.38 18.45 7.90
CA THR A 373 4.92 17.65 9.02
C THR A 373 4.14 17.84 10.34
N GLU A 374 3.35 18.90 10.45
CA GLU A 374 2.49 19.18 11.60
C GLU A 374 1.04 18.72 11.39
N SER A 375 0.70 18.33 10.17
CA SER A 375 -0.69 18.02 9.79
C SER A 375 -1.23 16.74 10.42
N GLN A 376 -0.35 15.77 10.73
CA GLN A 376 -0.66 14.51 11.40
C GLN A 376 0.51 14.12 12.31
N PRO A 377 0.26 13.37 13.42
CA PRO A 377 1.32 12.98 14.36
C PRO A 377 2.44 12.13 13.74
N PHE A 378 2.19 11.51 12.60
CA PHE A 378 3.11 10.64 11.86
C PHE A 378 3.56 11.24 10.51
N ALA A 379 3.16 12.47 10.18
CA ALA A 379 3.43 13.06 8.85
C ALA A 379 4.93 13.27 8.59
N ALA A 380 5.69 13.66 9.62
CA ALA A 380 7.14 13.79 9.51
C ALA A 380 7.81 12.44 9.23
N ASP A 381 7.41 11.39 9.93
CA ASP A 381 7.92 10.02 9.71
C ASP A 381 7.52 9.48 8.33
N PHE A 382 6.29 9.76 7.88
CA PHE A 382 5.82 9.41 6.55
C PHE A 382 6.69 10.04 5.45
N LEU A 383 6.98 11.34 5.57
CA LEU A 383 7.84 12.03 4.61
C LEU A 383 9.25 11.43 4.54
N VAL A 384 9.82 11.10 5.70
CA VAL A 384 11.13 10.42 5.78
C VAL A 384 11.04 9.04 5.14
N ALA A 385 10.02 8.25 5.46
CA ALA A 385 9.83 6.90 4.93
C ALA A 385 9.71 6.91 3.40
N MET A 386 8.91 7.83 2.82
CA MET A 386 8.71 7.92 1.37
C MET A 386 10.00 8.28 0.60
N ASN A 387 11.00 8.86 1.26
CA ASN A 387 12.31 9.14 0.65
C ASN A 387 13.29 7.95 0.73
N GLN A 388 12.93 6.86 1.40
CA GLN A 388 13.82 5.71 1.62
C GLN A 388 13.16 4.36 1.33
N VAL A 389 12.02 4.36 0.62
CA VAL A 389 11.30 3.13 0.29
C VAL A 389 12.05 2.26 -0.72
N GLN A 390 11.95 0.97 -0.52
CA GLN A 390 12.37 -0.06 -1.46
C GLN A 390 11.20 -1.03 -1.69
N ASP A 391 11.05 -1.45 -2.94
CA ASP A 391 9.93 -2.29 -3.37
C ASP A 391 10.37 -3.73 -3.63
N PHE A 392 9.40 -4.62 -3.70
CA PHE A 392 9.55 -5.99 -4.16
C PHE A 392 9.71 -6.04 -5.70
N TRP A 393 9.91 -7.23 -6.26
CA TRP A 393 9.89 -7.45 -7.71
C TRP A 393 8.57 -7.00 -8.32
N GLN A 394 8.64 -6.21 -9.38
CA GLN A 394 7.48 -5.77 -10.18
C GLN A 394 7.30 -6.61 -11.46
N GLU A 395 7.94 -7.75 -11.51
CA GLU A 395 7.96 -8.66 -12.66
C GLU A 395 6.61 -9.33 -12.89
N PRO A 396 6.25 -9.70 -14.13
CA PRO A 396 5.02 -10.44 -14.40
C PRO A 396 4.84 -11.70 -13.56
N SER A 397 5.95 -12.38 -13.24
CA SER A 397 5.98 -13.58 -12.40
C SER A 397 6.02 -13.28 -10.89
N TYR A 398 5.74 -12.04 -10.45
CA TYR A 398 5.89 -11.62 -9.05
C TYR A 398 5.24 -12.59 -8.06
N ALA A 399 4.07 -13.13 -8.37
CA ALA A 399 3.32 -14.01 -7.47
C ALA A 399 4.11 -15.30 -7.14
N ILE A 400 4.81 -15.86 -8.13
CA ILE A 400 5.66 -17.05 -7.94
C ILE A 400 6.92 -16.67 -7.16
N LEU A 401 7.52 -15.52 -7.47
CA LEU A 401 8.68 -14.99 -6.75
C LEU A 401 8.34 -14.72 -5.28
N LEU A 402 7.19 -14.12 -5.01
CA LEU A 402 6.68 -13.85 -3.66
C LEU A 402 6.43 -15.15 -2.90
N GLN A 403 5.76 -16.13 -3.50
CA GLN A 403 5.48 -17.43 -2.86
C GLN A 403 6.77 -18.16 -2.46
N ALA A 404 7.80 -18.12 -3.30
CA ALA A 404 9.11 -18.69 -2.98
C ALA A 404 9.72 -18.00 -1.76
N MET A 405 9.72 -16.66 -1.71
CA MET A 405 10.25 -15.90 -0.58
C MET A 405 9.47 -16.17 0.71
N GLN A 406 8.15 -16.10 0.67
CA GLN A 406 7.28 -16.42 1.81
C GLN A 406 7.63 -17.79 2.41
N LYS A 407 7.77 -18.80 1.56
CA LYS A 407 8.11 -20.16 2.01
C LYS A 407 9.46 -20.20 2.70
N ARG A 408 10.52 -19.64 2.08
CA ARG A 408 11.88 -19.68 2.60
C ARG A 408 12.01 -18.91 3.90
N LEU A 409 11.43 -17.72 3.98
CA LEU A 409 11.50 -16.87 5.16
C LEU A 409 10.70 -17.48 6.33
N HIS A 410 9.47 -17.96 6.08
CA HIS A 410 8.65 -18.57 7.11
C HIS A 410 9.27 -19.87 7.66
N ASP A 411 9.79 -20.73 6.77
CA ASP A 411 10.48 -21.96 7.18
C ASP A 411 11.66 -21.65 8.12
N TYR A 412 12.44 -20.60 7.84
CA TYR A 412 13.56 -20.21 8.68
C TYR A 412 13.14 -19.45 9.95
N VAL A 413 12.34 -18.39 9.83
CA VAL A 413 12.01 -17.48 10.94
C VAL A 413 11.06 -18.14 11.92
N VAL A 414 9.94 -18.68 11.42
CA VAL A 414 8.84 -19.17 12.24
C VAL A 414 8.97 -20.66 12.56
N ALA A 415 9.19 -21.47 11.54
CA ALA A 415 9.30 -22.92 11.72
C ALA A 415 10.67 -23.41 12.18
N ASP A 416 11.65 -22.50 12.35
CA ASP A 416 13.00 -22.77 12.91
C ASP A 416 13.82 -23.79 12.12
N LYS A 417 13.68 -23.81 10.79
CA LYS A 417 14.36 -24.75 9.91
C LYS A 417 15.60 -24.14 9.28
N GLY A 418 16.71 -24.84 9.39
CA GLY A 418 17.97 -24.46 8.74
C GLY A 418 18.58 -23.16 9.24
N THR A 419 19.38 -22.52 8.39
CA THR A 419 20.09 -21.27 8.64
C THR A 419 19.57 -20.16 7.73
N ALA A 420 19.85 -18.90 8.08
CA ALA A 420 19.52 -17.75 7.22
C ALA A 420 20.20 -17.88 5.84
N LYS A 421 21.46 -18.32 5.83
CA LYS A 421 22.21 -18.55 4.57
C LYS A 421 21.52 -19.58 3.69
N GLU A 422 21.13 -20.75 4.24
CA GLU A 422 20.43 -21.81 3.49
C GLU A 422 19.08 -21.33 2.96
N ALA A 423 18.34 -20.53 3.72
CA ALA A 423 17.08 -19.96 3.27
C ALA A 423 17.26 -19.02 2.07
N LEU A 424 18.27 -18.14 2.13
CA LEU A 424 18.55 -17.18 1.06
C LEU A 424 19.24 -17.84 -0.16
N ASP A 425 20.10 -18.84 0.02
CA ASP A 425 20.65 -19.64 -1.07
C ASP A 425 19.55 -20.40 -1.82
N GLY A 426 18.61 -20.96 -1.04
CA GLY A 426 17.43 -21.60 -1.60
C GLY A 426 16.57 -20.63 -2.38
N LEU A 427 16.44 -19.38 -1.93
CA LEU A 427 15.69 -18.34 -2.61
C LEU A 427 16.34 -17.94 -3.95
N VAL A 428 17.68 -17.78 -3.98
CA VAL A 428 18.44 -17.54 -5.23
C VAL A 428 18.13 -18.63 -6.24
N LYS A 429 18.17 -19.90 -5.79
CA LYS A 429 17.87 -21.05 -6.67
C LYS A 429 16.44 -21.00 -7.21
N ASP A 430 15.46 -20.81 -6.33
CA ASP A 430 14.05 -20.80 -6.70
C ASP A 430 13.76 -19.67 -7.72
N TRP A 431 14.27 -18.45 -7.48
CA TRP A 431 14.09 -17.31 -8.38
C TRP A 431 14.85 -17.45 -9.70
N THR A 432 16.04 -18.08 -9.69
CA THR A 432 16.78 -18.37 -10.92
C THR A 432 15.98 -19.29 -11.84
N GLU A 433 15.27 -20.27 -11.30
CA GLU A 433 14.41 -21.15 -12.10
C GLU A 433 13.24 -20.37 -12.70
N VAL A 434 12.56 -19.50 -11.93
CA VAL A 434 11.49 -18.65 -12.44
C VAL A 434 11.97 -17.77 -13.59
N PHE A 435 13.09 -17.08 -13.43
CA PHE A 435 13.60 -16.19 -14.49
C PHE A 435 14.12 -16.94 -15.73
N LYS A 436 14.56 -18.20 -15.60
CA LYS A 436 14.83 -19.06 -16.75
C LYS A 436 13.57 -19.43 -17.49
N ASP A 437 12.51 -19.80 -16.77
CA ASP A 437 11.21 -20.14 -17.35
C ASP A 437 10.60 -18.93 -18.07
N ASP A 438 10.84 -17.72 -17.55
CA ASP A 438 10.45 -16.45 -18.16
C ASP A 438 11.34 -16.04 -19.35
N GLY A 439 12.42 -16.78 -19.65
CA GLY A 439 13.37 -16.47 -20.71
C GLY A 439 14.24 -15.22 -20.44
N LYS A 440 14.44 -14.86 -19.18
CA LYS A 440 15.24 -13.72 -18.74
C LYS A 440 16.69 -14.10 -18.36
N LEU A 441 16.93 -15.39 -18.12
CA LEU A 441 18.24 -15.99 -17.84
C LEU A 441 18.56 -17.14 -18.80
#